data_9fee62dda2d7dbc4be1c9bc6800ed050
#
_entry.id   9fee62dda2d7dbc4be1c9bc6800ed050
#
_cell.length_a   1.000
_cell.length_b   1.000
_cell.length_c   1.000
_cell.angle_alpha   90.00
_cell.angle_beta   90.00
_cell.angle_gamma   90.00
#
_symmetry.space_group_name_H-M   'P 1'
#
loop_
_entity.id
_entity.type
_entity.pdbx_description
1 polymer ?
#
loop_
_entity_poly.entity_id
_entity_poly.type
_entity_poly.pdbx_seq_one_letter_code
_entity_poly.pdbx_strand_id
1 'polypeptide(L)'
;METLKAMNTRKSVGSYTGALSDEALQTVLKAGQAAPIGRGKYDTMHMTVIRDKSLLEEIDRAGAAFFGDMKLTPLYGAPCLVLVSTVIADPAAANVPHSNAAVVIENMSLAA
;
A
#
# COMPACT_ATOMS: atom_id res chain seq x y z
N MET A 1 -13.48 -4.44 -15.09
CA MET A 1 -14.29 -5.24 -14.13
C MET A 1 -15.32 -4.31 -13.49
N GLU A 2 -16.49 -4.80 -13.29
CA GLU A 2 -17.54 -4.04 -12.60
C GLU A 2 -17.17 -3.78 -11.13
N THR A 3 -17.42 -2.57 -10.63
CA THR A 3 -16.98 -2.13 -9.29
C THR A 3 -17.46 -3.05 -8.16
N LEU A 4 -18.75 -3.40 -8.15
CA LEU A 4 -19.30 -4.29 -7.12
C LEU A 4 -18.66 -5.68 -7.17
N LYS A 5 -18.35 -6.17 -8.35
CA LYS A 5 -17.67 -7.45 -8.51
C LYS A 5 -16.25 -7.38 -7.95
N ALA A 6 -15.51 -6.31 -8.23
CA ALA A 6 -14.18 -6.10 -7.67
C ALA A 6 -14.20 -6.08 -6.14
N MET A 7 -15.12 -5.35 -5.54
CA MET A 7 -15.30 -5.27 -4.08
C MET A 7 -15.62 -6.63 -3.46
N ASN A 8 -16.50 -7.41 -4.10
CA ASN A 8 -16.95 -8.69 -3.55
C ASN A 8 -15.97 -9.84 -3.77
N THR A 9 -15.06 -9.72 -4.75
CA THR A 9 -14.11 -10.78 -5.10
C THR A 9 -12.69 -10.51 -4.63
N ARG A 10 -12.40 -9.30 -4.13
CA ARG A 10 -11.08 -8.97 -3.59
C ARG A 10 -10.69 -9.95 -2.48
N LYS A 11 -9.44 -10.35 -2.48
CA LYS A 11 -8.85 -11.21 -1.44
C LYS A 11 -7.58 -10.60 -0.88
N SER A 12 -7.36 -10.78 0.40
CA SER A 12 -6.05 -10.54 1.00
C SER A 12 -5.11 -11.68 0.62
N VAL A 13 -4.04 -11.34 -0.09
CA VAL A 13 -3.06 -12.32 -0.57
C VAL A 13 -1.94 -12.46 0.46
N GLY A 14 -1.67 -13.67 0.87
CA GLY A 14 -0.63 -14.00 1.87
C GLY A 14 0.63 -14.61 1.28
N SER A 15 0.76 -14.67 -0.05
CA SER A 15 1.96 -15.14 -0.74
C SER A 15 1.99 -14.59 -2.16
N TYR A 16 3.11 -14.02 -2.54
CA TYR A 16 3.33 -13.47 -3.87
C TYR A 16 4.43 -14.24 -4.59
N THR A 17 4.25 -14.47 -5.89
CA THR A 17 5.23 -15.13 -6.74
C THR A 17 5.35 -14.38 -8.07
N GLY A 18 6.53 -14.46 -8.67
CA GLY A 18 6.79 -13.86 -9.96
C GLY A 18 7.17 -12.38 -9.90
N ALA A 19 7.27 -11.79 -11.08
CA ALA A 19 7.67 -10.40 -11.28
C ALA A 19 6.46 -9.50 -11.47
N LEU A 20 6.58 -8.25 -11.04
CA LEU A 20 5.61 -7.20 -11.29
C LEU A 20 5.98 -6.44 -12.55
N SER A 21 5.06 -6.36 -13.52
CA SER A 21 5.26 -5.53 -14.71
C SER A 21 5.09 -4.04 -14.39
N ASP A 22 5.76 -3.19 -15.16
CA ASP A 22 5.63 -1.74 -15.00
C ASP A 22 4.19 -1.28 -15.30
N GLU A 23 3.52 -1.91 -16.26
CA GLU A 23 2.12 -1.62 -16.59
C GLU A 23 1.19 -1.92 -15.41
N ALA A 24 1.33 -3.07 -14.77
CA ALA A 24 0.54 -3.43 -13.60
C ALA A 24 0.79 -2.47 -12.43
N LEU A 25 2.06 -2.13 -12.19
CA LEU A 25 2.41 -1.15 -11.15
C LEU A 25 1.77 0.21 -11.43
N GLN A 26 1.85 0.72 -12.67
CA GLN A 26 1.22 1.99 -13.03
C GLN A 26 -0.30 1.97 -12.84
N THR A 27 -0.95 0.85 -13.16
CA THR A 27 -2.40 0.69 -12.94
C THR A 27 -2.77 0.83 -11.46
N VAL A 28 -2.02 0.18 -10.59
CA VAL A 28 -2.22 0.25 -9.14
C VAL A 28 -1.98 1.67 -8.61
N LEU A 29 -0.90 2.32 -9.04
CA LEU A 29 -0.58 3.69 -8.63
C LEU A 29 -1.64 4.69 -9.07
N LYS A 30 -2.15 4.58 -10.30
CA LYS A 30 -3.24 5.43 -10.80
C LYS A 30 -4.52 5.25 -9.98
N ALA A 31 -4.84 4.03 -9.57
CA ALA A 31 -5.98 3.77 -8.69
C ALA A 31 -5.81 4.47 -7.33
N GLY A 32 -4.63 4.42 -6.75
CA GLY A 32 -4.31 5.16 -5.53
C GLY A 32 -4.46 6.67 -5.69
N GLN A 33 -3.97 7.22 -6.80
CA GLN A 33 -4.08 8.65 -7.12
C GLN A 33 -5.53 9.10 -7.33
N ALA A 34 -6.42 8.22 -7.74
CA ALA A 34 -7.84 8.50 -7.91
C ALA A 34 -8.64 8.52 -6.60
N ALA A 35 -8.03 8.18 -5.48
CA ALA A 35 -8.72 8.15 -4.20
C ALA A 35 -9.19 9.55 -3.76
N PRO A 36 -10.37 9.67 -3.15
CA PRO A 36 -10.88 10.94 -2.66
C PRO A 36 -10.11 11.36 -1.40
N ILE A 37 -9.30 12.41 -1.51
CA ILE A 37 -8.56 12.98 -0.38
C ILE A 37 -9.33 14.17 0.16
N GLY A 38 -9.53 14.21 1.49
CA GLY A 38 -10.26 15.25 2.16
C GLY A 38 -9.75 16.66 1.82
N ARG A 39 -10.65 17.55 1.40
CA ARG A 39 -10.38 18.92 0.94
C ARG A 39 -9.46 19.02 -0.27
N GLY A 40 -9.28 17.94 -1.03
CA GLY A 40 -8.40 17.92 -2.21
C GLY A 40 -6.92 18.14 -1.91
N LYS A 41 -6.47 17.89 -0.69
CA LYS A 41 -5.08 18.09 -0.25
C LYS A 41 -4.15 16.96 -0.69
N TYR A 42 -4.09 16.71 -2.00
CA TYR A 42 -3.26 15.64 -2.59
C TYR A 42 -1.77 15.84 -2.36
N ASP A 43 -1.32 17.07 -2.18
CA ASP A 43 0.07 17.44 -1.87
C ASP A 43 0.53 16.93 -0.49
N THR A 44 -0.39 16.55 0.40
CA THR A 44 -0.08 15.96 1.72
C THR A 44 0.12 14.46 1.68
N MET A 45 -0.21 13.81 0.56
CA MET A 45 -0.11 12.35 0.38
C MET A 45 1.07 12.02 -0.50
N HIS A 46 1.79 10.94 -0.17
CA HIS A 46 2.91 10.46 -0.96
C HIS A 46 2.86 8.94 -1.08
N MET A 47 3.15 8.44 -2.28
CA MET A 47 3.35 7.01 -2.53
C MET A 47 4.81 6.78 -2.91
N THR A 48 5.50 5.95 -2.14
CA THR A 48 6.88 5.55 -2.41
C THR A 48 6.90 4.12 -2.90
N VAL A 49 7.46 3.90 -4.08
CA VAL A 49 7.62 2.57 -4.67
C VAL A 49 8.97 2.01 -4.29
N ILE A 50 8.99 0.85 -3.63
CA ILE A 50 10.21 0.17 -3.20
C ILE A 50 10.29 -1.16 -3.95
N ARG A 51 11.32 -1.31 -4.79
CA ARG A 51 11.59 -2.51 -5.58
C ARG A 51 12.98 -3.09 -5.32
N ASP A 52 13.82 -2.39 -4.57
CA ASP A 52 15.13 -2.87 -4.18
C ASP A 52 15.01 -4.10 -3.28
N LYS A 53 15.51 -5.23 -3.76
CA LYS A 53 15.42 -6.51 -3.06
C LYS A 53 16.07 -6.45 -1.68
N SER A 54 17.21 -5.82 -1.57
CA SER A 54 17.96 -5.67 -0.32
C SER A 54 17.15 -4.88 0.72
N LEU A 55 16.51 -3.79 0.30
CA LEU A 55 15.68 -2.96 1.17
C LEU A 55 14.40 -3.71 1.58
N LEU A 56 13.77 -4.44 0.65
CA LEU A 56 12.60 -5.27 0.97
C LEU A 56 12.93 -6.34 2.01
N GLU A 57 14.09 -6.97 1.91
CA GLU A 57 14.57 -7.95 2.90
C GLU A 57 14.83 -7.32 4.27
N GLU A 58 15.35 -6.09 4.31
CA GLU A 58 15.52 -5.35 5.56
C GLU A 58 14.18 -4.99 6.22
N ILE A 59 13.20 -4.57 5.43
CA ILE A 59 11.85 -4.28 5.91
C ILE A 59 11.18 -5.55 6.46
N ASP A 60 11.30 -6.67 5.78
CA ASP A 60 10.81 -7.97 6.26
C ASP A 60 11.43 -8.34 7.60
N ARG A 61 12.73 -8.17 7.72
CA ARG A 61 13.46 -8.47 8.95
C ARG A 61 13.03 -7.59 10.11
N ALA A 62 12.87 -6.30 9.86
CA ALA A 62 12.37 -5.34 10.85
C ALA A 62 10.93 -5.67 11.30
N GLY A 63 10.07 -6.04 10.36
CA GLY A 63 8.71 -6.48 10.66
C GLY A 63 8.66 -7.77 11.47
N ALA A 64 9.47 -8.76 11.10
CA ALA A 64 9.59 -10.01 11.86
C ALA A 64 10.04 -9.76 13.30
N ALA A 65 11.04 -8.89 13.49
CA ALA A 65 11.53 -8.51 14.82
C ALA A 65 10.43 -7.79 15.63
N PHE A 66 9.65 -6.92 15.00
CA PHE A 66 8.53 -6.23 15.64
C PHE A 66 7.46 -7.21 16.14
N PHE A 67 7.16 -8.25 15.38
CA PHE A 67 6.21 -9.30 15.79
C PHE A 67 6.82 -10.36 16.71
N GLY A 68 8.11 -10.31 16.98
CA GLY A 68 8.79 -11.24 17.85
C GLY A 68 9.00 -12.65 17.28
N ASP A 69 8.89 -12.82 15.98
CA ASP A 69 9.12 -14.11 15.30
C ASP A 69 9.91 -13.90 14.00
N MET A 70 11.19 -14.24 14.04
CA MET A 70 12.12 -14.06 12.91
C MET A 70 11.85 -15.00 11.73
N LYS A 71 10.93 -15.95 11.85
CA LYS A 71 10.49 -16.82 10.76
C LYS A 71 9.42 -16.16 9.89
N LEU A 72 8.82 -15.07 10.36
CA LEU A 72 7.80 -14.36 9.60
C LEU A 72 8.42 -13.62 8.42
N THR A 73 7.63 -13.53 7.35
CA THR A 73 7.92 -12.71 6.17
C THR A 73 6.74 -11.76 5.93
N PRO A 74 6.69 -10.63 6.67
CA PRO A 74 5.53 -9.74 6.66
C PRO A 74 5.15 -9.17 5.28
N LEU A 75 6.09 -9.12 4.33
CA LEU A 75 5.82 -8.71 2.96
C LEU A 75 5.35 -9.87 2.05
N TYR A 76 5.26 -11.09 2.58
CA TYR A 76 4.75 -12.27 1.86
C TYR A 76 5.45 -12.60 0.55
N GLY A 77 6.72 -12.21 0.40
CA GLY A 77 7.49 -12.42 -0.82
C GLY A 77 7.16 -11.44 -1.94
N ALA A 78 6.50 -10.32 -1.64
CA ALA A 78 6.14 -9.32 -2.65
C ALA A 78 7.39 -8.73 -3.31
N PRO A 79 7.41 -8.61 -4.67
CA PRO A 79 8.53 -8.01 -5.40
C PRO A 79 8.55 -6.48 -5.33
N CYS A 80 7.50 -5.88 -4.79
CA CYS A 80 7.33 -4.45 -4.70
C CYS A 80 6.49 -4.11 -3.48
N LEU A 81 6.87 -3.03 -2.80
CA LEU A 81 6.09 -2.41 -1.74
C LEU A 81 5.74 -0.98 -2.16
N VAL A 82 4.48 -0.61 -2.02
CA VAL A 82 4.06 0.79 -2.14
C VAL A 82 3.79 1.32 -0.74
N LEU A 83 4.64 2.22 -0.28
CA LEU A 83 4.50 2.88 1.00
C LEU A 83 3.66 4.15 0.81
N VAL A 84 2.52 4.21 1.49
CA VAL A 84 1.66 5.39 1.51
C VAL A 84 1.96 6.20 2.77
N SER A 85 2.34 7.45 2.58
CA SER A 85 2.66 8.36 3.68
C SER A 85 1.85 9.65 3.58
N THR A 86 1.63 10.31 4.71
CA THR A 86 0.86 11.53 4.79
C THR A 86 1.42 12.47 5.87
N VAL A 87 1.19 13.76 5.68
CA VAL A 87 1.56 14.77 6.68
C VAL A 87 0.45 14.87 7.72
N ILE A 88 0.82 14.81 8.99
CA ILE A 88 -0.05 15.08 10.13
C ILE A 88 0.36 16.42 10.71
N ALA A 89 -0.31 17.50 10.30
CA ALA A 89 -0.01 18.84 10.77
C ALA A 89 -0.56 19.10 12.19
N ASP A 90 -1.69 18.50 12.53
CA ASP A 90 -2.33 18.59 13.83
C ASP A 90 -2.59 17.20 14.41
N PRO A 91 -1.88 16.78 15.47
CA PRO A 91 -2.11 15.48 16.10
C PRO A 91 -3.54 15.26 16.60
N ALA A 92 -4.27 16.31 16.97
CA ALA A 92 -5.67 16.22 17.41
C ALA A 92 -6.61 15.87 16.26
N ALA A 93 -6.21 16.14 15.02
CA ALA A 93 -6.97 15.82 13.79
C ALA A 93 -6.32 14.71 12.96
N ALA A 94 -5.50 13.85 13.55
CA ALA A 94 -4.76 12.79 12.87
C ALA A 94 -5.65 11.74 12.22
N ASN A 95 -6.90 11.59 12.64
CA ASN A 95 -7.86 10.66 12.04
C ASN A 95 -8.12 10.96 10.55
N VAL A 96 -8.11 12.21 10.13
CA VAL A 96 -8.35 12.58 8.72
C VAL A 96 -7.21 12.12 7.82
N PRO A 97 -5.92 12.44 8.07
CA PRO A 97 -4.81 11.90 7.30
C PRO A 97 -4.76 10.36 7.28
N HIS A 98 -5.02 9.71 8.39
CA HIS A 98 -5.07 8.25 8.44
C HIS A 98 -6.20 7.68 7.58
N SER A 99 -7.38 8.28 7.60
CA SER A 99 -8.50 7.89 6.75
C SER A 99 -8.17 8.09 5.27
N ASN A 100 -7.52 9.20 4.91
CA ASN A 100 -7.06 9.46 3.54
C ASN A 100 -6.07 8.38 3.06
N ALA A 101 -5.12 7.99 3.89
CA ALA A 101 -4.18 6.91 3.57
C ALA A 101 -4.92 5.58 3.34
N ALA A 102 -5.91 5.28 4.16
CA ALA A 102 -6.70 4.04 4.05
C ALA A 102 -7.48 3.97 2.73
N VAL A 103 -8.09 5.06 2.27
CA VAL A 103 -8.82 5.06 0.98
C VAL A 103 -7.88 4.93 -0.21
N VAL A 104 -6.68 5.48 -0.14
CA VAL A 104 -5.64 5.28 -1.15
C VAL A 104 -5.27 3.80 -1.24
N ILE A 105 -5.01 3.18 -0.10
CA ILE A 105 -4.64 1.75 -0.02
C ILE A 105 -5.76 0.87 -0.55
N GLU A 106 -7.01 1.13 -0.19
CA GLU A 106 -8.15 0.32 -0.65
C GLU A 106 -8.34 0.42 -2.17
N ASN A 107 -8.22 1.62 -2.75
CA ASN A 107 -8.26 1.76 -4.20
C ASN A 107 -7.17 0.93 -4.89
N MET A 108 -5.96 0.96 -4.35
CA MET A 108 -4.86 0.14 -4.88
C MET A 108 -5.14 -1.35 -4.74
N SER A 109 -5.70 -1.78 -3.61
CA SER A 109 -6.05 -3.18 -3.35
C SER A 109 -7.11 -3.71 -4.31
N LEU A 110 -8.07 -2.87 -4.69
CA LEU A 110 -9.12 -3.23 -5.66
C LEU A 110 -8.57 -3.33 -7.09
N ALA A 111 -7.54 -2.55 -7.42
CA ALA A 111 -6.91 -2.53 -8.75
C ALA A 111 -5.87 -3.64 -8.94
N ALA A 112 -5.34 -4.17 -7.85
CA ALA A 112 -4.26 -5.16 -7.85
C ALA A 112 -4.70 -6.57 -8.32
#